data_4cd6286ae77445c0c88b81b60597cde0
#
_entry.id   4cd6286ae77445c0c88b81b60597cde0
#
_cell.length_a   1.000
_cell.length_b   1.000
_cell.length_c   1.000
_cell.angle_alpha   90.00
_cell.angle_beta   90.00
_cell.angle_gamma   90.00
#
_symmetry.space_group_name_H-M   'P 1'
#
loop_
_entity.id
_entity.type
_entity.pdbx_description
1 polymer ?
#
loop_
_entity_poly.entity_id
_entity_poly.type
_entity_poly.pdbx_seq_one_letter_code
_entity_poly.pdbx_strand_id
1 'polypeptide(L)'
;TGDPSADDAFVVWGWNDDIKNILDGPFAEQYPDLAKRIVFVNAGGSDYYQTKIDEILDDPDNELYPDLMGLEVDYVLKYVNSDWLTSVGDCGITADDYANQYQYNLDLGTVSGEDSYDANNVKALFWQATPGCFQLRADLCEKYLGTTDPAELSTMFSTWDGVLDTARKVNDASNGKCKLFSGYDECFRVLSNSRATGWYGDDDVISVDDNMTEYMDLAKTMVDEGLTYETDQWSTDWYANMEGDGETSNAALAYCGCPWFTYWSLKDTWKGNTILVNAPEQFYWGGTGLAATANCADKELAGTIIKAFTCDTDFMVSINAKNSDFVNNKEAVKKISEAGATCDFLYADAGQDIMAFYLPMADSISAKNATAEDQNINASWATQVKEYAAGNKDKDTAIADFKSAVHDSYSYLKAE
;
A
#
# COMPACT_ATOMS: atom_id res chain seq x y z
N THR A 1 12.33 1.06 25.79
CA THR A 1 11.38 2.19 25.78
C THR A 1 11.81 3.21 26.83
N GLY A 2 12.00 4.46 26.40
CA GLY A 2 12.33 5.57 27.28
C GLY A 2 11.22 5.90 28.29
N ASP A 3 11.54 6.77 29.24
CA ASP A 3 10.57 7.32 30.19
C ASP A 3 9.96 8.59 29.56
N PRO A 4 8.64 8.67 29.33
CA PRO A 4 8.02 9.85 28.70
C PRO A 4 8.16 11.12 29.53
N SER A 5 8.41 10.99 30.84
CA SER A 5 8.64 12.13 31.75
C SER A 5 10.09 12.61 31.79
N ALA A 6 11.02 11.97 31.06
CA ALA A 6 12.40 12.40 30.99
C ALA A 6 12.53 13.68 30.13
N ASP A 7 13.40 14.61 30.55
CA ASP A 7 13.62 15.88 29.84
C ASP A 7 14.14 15.72 28.41
N ASP A 8 14.70 14.56 28.08
CA ASP A 8 15.24 14.20 26.75
C ASP A 8 14.44 13.10 26.05
N ALA A 9 13.23 12.82 26.51
CA ALA A 9 12.33 11.86 25.86
C ALA A 9 12.06 12.27 24.42
N PHE A 10 12.01 11.28 23.52
CA PHE A 10 11.69 11.45 22.10
C PHE A 10 10.53 10.53 21.73
N VAL A 11 9.39 11.12 21.41
CA VAL A 11 8.13 10.39 21.22
C VAL A 11 7.93 10.02 19.75
N VAL A 12 7.76 8.73 19.50
CA VAL A 12 7.51 8.18 18.16
C VAL A 12 6.17 7.47 18.14
N TRP A 13 5.30 7.81 17.19
CA TRP A 13 4.00 7.20 17.01
C TRP A 13 3.94 6.25 15.81
N GLY A 14 3.20 5.14 15.97
CA GLY A 14 2.88 4.20 14.91
C GLY A 14 1.59 3.43 15.21
N TRP A 15 1.07 2.67 14.23
CA TRP A 15 -0.19 1.91 14.37
C TRP A 15 0.00 0.41 14.63
N ASN A 16 1.23 -0.06 14.54
CA ASN A 16 1.63 -1.43 14.82
C ASN A 16 3.05 -1.45 15.39
N ASP A 17 3.64 -2.62 15.53
CA ASP A 17 4.97 -2.77 16.12
C ASP A 17 6.13 -2.72 15.09
N ASP A 18 5.89 -2.44 13.81
CA ASP A 18 6.96 -2.44 12.77
C ASP A 18 8.05 -1.43 13.07
N ILE A 19 7.67 -0.16 13.32
CA ILE A 19 8.61 0.90 13.69
C ILE A 19 9.35 0.51 14.97
N LYS A 20 8.60 0.04 15.97
CA LYS A 20 9.16 -0.40 17.25
C LYS A 20 10.19 -1.50 17.09
N ASN A 21 9.88 -2.51 16.28
CA ASN A 21 10.78 -3.64 16.03
C ASN A 21 12.10 -3.20 15.38
N ILE A 22 12.06 -2.20 14.49
CA ILE A 22 13.26 -1.63 13.87
C ILE A 22 14.02 -0.76 14.87
N LEU A 23 13.32 0.04 15.70
CA LEU A 23 13.93 0.87 16.74
C LEU A 23 14.58 0.03 17.84
N ASP A 24 13.93 -1.02 18.31
CA ASP A 24 14.44 -1.92 19.37
C ASP A 24 15.50 -2.92 18.85
N GLY A 25 15.53 -3.17 17.54
CA GLY A 25 16.49 -4.04 16.87
C GLY A 25 17.65 -3.28 16.22
N PRO A 26 17.67 -3.18 14.88
CA PRO A 26 18.78 -2.58 14.15
C PRO A 26 19.18 -1.18 14.61
N PHE A 27 18.21 -0.33 14.96
CA PHE A 27 18.50 1.02 15.41
C PHE A 27 19.18 1.04 16.78
N ALA A 28 18.70 0.25 17.74
CA ALA A 28 19.31 0.17 19.08
C ALA A 28 20.70 -0.47 19.03
N GLU A 29 20.96 -1.37 18.08
CA GLU A 29 22.28 -1.94 17.85
C GLU A 29 23.28 -0.89 17.34
N GLN A 30 22.85 -0.02 16.43
CA GLN A 30 23.71 1.00 15.82
C GLN A 30 23.81 2.27 16.66
N TYR A 31 22.72 2.67 17.35
CA TYR A 31 22.58 3.90 18.11
C TYR A 31 22.06 3.65 19.55
N PRO A 32 22.78 2.85 20.37
CA PRO A 32 22.25 2.37 21.67
C PRO A 32 21.89 3.49 22.65
N ASP A 33 22.60 4.63 22.64
CA ASP A 33 22.30 5.73 23.54
C ASP A 33 21.11 6.56 23.08
N LEU A 34 20.91 6.74 21.78
CA LEU A 34 19.73 7.42 21.25
C LEU A 34 18.47 6.59 21.43
N ALA A 35 18.56 5.26 21.23
CA ALA A 35 17.43 4.36 21.38
C ALA A 35 16.82 4.37 22.80
N LYS A 36 17.62 4.64 23.85
CA LYS A 36 17.14 4.75 25.23
C LYS A 36 16.19 5.93 25.48
N ARG A 37 16.28 6.96 24.65
CA ARG A 37 15.44 8.17 24.73
C ARG A 37 14.07 7.98 24.10
N ILE A 38 13.92 6.96 23.24
CA ILE A 38 12.73 6.80 22.40
C ILE A 38 11.58 6.20 23.22
N VAL A 39 10.46 6.89 23.21
CA VAL A 39 9.16 6.47 23.76
C VAL A 39 8.26 6.14 22.57
N PHE A 40 7.96 4.84 22.38
CA PHE A 40 7.10 4.42 21.29
C PHE A 40 5.64 4.32 21.73
N VAL A 41 4.75 4.97 20.99
CA VAL A 41 3.30 4.93 21.18
C VAL A 41 2.68 4.11 20.04
N ASN A 42 2.17 2.92 20.35
CA ASN A 42 1.36 2.13 19.44
C ASN A 42 -0.10 2.52 19.59
N ALA A 43 -0.63 3.27 18.63
CA ALA A 43 -2.00 3.75 18.65
C ALA A 43 -3.05 2.72 18.19
N GLY A 44 -2.60 1.57 17.64
CA GLY A 44 -3.42 0.45 17.19
C GLY A 44 -4.16 0.71 15.87
N GLY A 45 -4.07 -0.23 14.93
CA GLY A 45 -4.79 -0.31 13.64
C GLY A 45 -4.69 0.91 12.72
N SER A 46 -4.34 0.72 11.45
CA SER A 46 -4.09 1.84 10.52
C SER A 46 -5.29 2.79 10.36
N ASP A 47 -6.50 2.28 10.24
CA ASP A 47 -7.71 3.12 10.10
C ASP A 47 -8.01 3.95 11.35
N TYR A 48 -7.77 3.36 12.52
CA TYR A 48 -7.97 4.01 13.80
C TYR A 48 -6.86 5.01 14.13
N TYR A 49 -5.68 4.77 13.63
CA TYR A 49 -4.51 5.61 13.80
C TYR A 49 -4.71 7.03 13.31
N GLN A 50 -5.37 7.21 12.15
CA GLN A 50 -5.59 8.54 11.56
C GLN A 50 -6.39 9.45 12.50
N THR A 51 -7.44 8.92 13.12
CA THR A 51 -8.25 9.70 14.08
C THR A 51 -7.41 10.11 15.29
N LYS A 52 -6.60 9.20 15.82
CA LYS A 52 -5.77 9.49 17.01
C LYS A 52 -4.64 10.48 16.71
N ILE A 53 -4.03 10.39 15.54
CA ILE A 53 -3.01 11.34 15.12
C ILE A 53 -3.61 12.73 14.96
N ASP A 54 -4.78 12.85 14.34
CA ASP A 54 -5.46 14.14 14.19
C ASP A 54 -5.72 14.77 15.56
N GLU A 55 -6.22 13.99 16.52
CA GLU A 55 -6.48 14.46 17.88
C GLU A 55 -5.22 14.93 18.61
N ILE A 56 -4.11 14.16 18.53
CA ILE A 56 -2.88 14.52 19.24
C ILE A 56 -2.14 15.69 18.59
N LEU A 57 -2.22 15.85 17.28
CA LEU A 57 -1.59 16.96 16.57
C LEU A 57 -2.23 18.32 16.90
N ASP A 58 -3.48 18.31 17.36
CA ASP A 58 -4.20 19.50 17.84
C ASP A 58 -3.88 19.83 19.33
N ASP A 59 -3.13 18.97 20.05
CA ASP A 59 -2.78 19.15 21.46
C ASP A 59 -1.25 19.16 21.68
N PRO A 60 -0.55 20.24 21.28
CA PRO A 60 0.92 20.30 21.30
C PRO A 60 1.52 20.34 22.73
N ASP A 61 0.71 20.55 23.76
CA ASP A 61 1.14 20.55 25.15
C ASP A 61 1.08 19.16 25.80
N ASN A 62 0.61 18.14 25.07
CA ASN A 62 0.51 16.77 25.55
C ASN A 62 1.91 16.15 25.70
N GLU A 63 2.17 15.47 26.84
CA GLU A 63 3.44 14.79 27.07
C GLU A 63 3.78 13.68 26.07
N LEU A 64 2.77 13.13 25.37
CA LEU A 64 2.91 12.13 24.32
C LEU A 64 2.78 12.73 22.92
N TYR A 65 2.86 14.06 22.77
CA TYR A 65 2.88 14.68 21.46
C TYR A 65 4.06 14.12 20.62
N PRO A 66 3.83 13.67 19.37
CA PRO A 66 4.89 13.04 18.58
C PRO A 66 5.98 14.03 18.17
N ASP A 67 7.24 13.67 18.39
CA ASP A 67 8.40 14.25 17.69
C ASP A 67 8.51 13.70 16.28
N LEU A 68 8.25 12.39 16.13
CA LEU A 68 8.28 11.65 14.89
C LEU A 68 7.04 10.76 14.77
N MET A 69 6.49 10.67 13.59
CA MET A 69 5.31 9.83 13.34
C MET A 69 5.48 8.94 12.12
N GLY A 70 4.98 7.72 12.22
CA GLY A 70 4.75 6.85 11.08
C GLY A 70 3.58 7.37 10.27
N LEU A 71 3.70 7.34 8.95
CA LEU A 71 2.66 7.75 8.00
C LEU A 71 2.36 6.60 7.04
N GLU A 72 1.11 6.19 7.01
CA GLU A 72 0.62 5.25 6.02
C GLU A 72 0.42 5.97 4.68
N VAL A 73 0.90 5.36 3.59
CA VAL A 73 0.95 5.96 2.24
C VAL A 73 -0.41 6.47 1.76
N ASP A 74 -1.49 5.75 2.03
CA ASP A 74 -2.83 6.15 1.57
C ASP A 74 -3.32 7.47 2.20
N TYR A 75 -2.76 7.88 3.33
CA TYR A 75 -3.16 9.08 4.08
C TYR A 75 -2.08 10.17 4.14
N VAL A 76 -0.89 9.89 3.61
CA VAL A 76 0.30 10.74 3.82
C VAL A 76 0.13 12.18 3.31
N LEU A 77 -0.52 12.39 2.19
CA LEU A 77 -0.64 13.72 1.55
C LEU A 77 -1.43 14.72 2.41
N LYS A 78 -2.38 14.25 3.22
CA LYS A 78 -3.07 15.10 4.19
C LYS A 78 -2.08 15.77 5.15
N TYR A 79 -1.11 15.01 5.66
CA TYR A 79 -0.12 15.50 6.62
C TYR A 79 1.01 16.26 5.94
N VAL A 80 1.50 15.78 4.81
CA VAL A 80 2.55 16.45 4.01
C VAL A 80 2.11 17.85 3.59
N ASN A 81 0.84 18.03 3.22
CA ASN A 81 0.28 19.33 2.84
C ASN A 81 -0.16 20.21 4.04
N SER A 82 0.06 19.77 5.27
CA SER A 82 -0.28 20.50 6.49
C SER A 82 0.91 21.25 7.09
N ASP A 83 0.62 22.12 8.06
CA ASP A 83 1.61 22.77 8.89
C ASP A 83 2.05 21.93 10.11
N TRP A 84 1.49 20.74 10.29
CA TRP A 84 1.85 19.84 11.37
C TRP A 84 3.24 19.22 11.22
N LEU A 85 3.75 19.14 9.99
CA LEU A 85 5.05 18.53 9.69
C LEU A 85 6.09 19.59 9.31
N THR A 86 7.33 19.34 9.71
CA THR A 86 8.48 20.09 9.22
C THR A 86 9.12 19.39 8.01
N SER A 87 9.93 20.12 7.25
CA SER A 87 10.67 19.53 6.12
C SER A 87 11.79 18.60 6.61
N VAL A 88 12.16 17.64 5.78
CA VAL A 88 13.32 16.77 6.08
C VAL A 88 14.63 17.56 6.07
N GLY A 89 14.68 18.68 5.34
CA GLY A 89 15.80 19.60 5.33
C GLY A 89 16.05 20.23 6.70
N ASP A 90 14.98 20.58 7.44
CA ASP A 90 15.07 21.09 8.81
C ASP A 90 15.65 20.05 9.79
N CYS A 91 15.57 18.76 9.45
CA CYS A 91 16.16 17.67 10.20
C CYS A 91 17.58 17.31 9.73
N GLY A 92 18.20 18.12 8.87
CA GLY A 92 19.57 17.91 8.38
C GLY A 92 19.70 16.84 7.29
N ILE A 93 18.61 16.53 6.59
CA ILE A 93 18.59 15.61 5.45
C ILE A 93 18.72 16.41 4.16
N THR A 94 19.47 15.90 3.20
CA THR A 94 19.68 16.53 1.89
C THR A 94 19.13 15.65 0.78
N ALA A 95 18.91 16.21 -0.41
CA ALA A 95 18.45 15.46 -1.57
C ALA A 95 19.39 14.31 -1.96
N ASP A 96 20.69 14.47 -1.72
CA ASP A 96 21.68 13.40 -1.97
C ASP A 96 21.47 12.19 -1.05
N ASP A 97 20.98 12.40 0.16
CA ASP A 97 20.73 11.31 1.12
C ASP A 97 19.65 10.33 0.62
N TYR A 98 18.63 10.83 -0.07
CA TYR A 98 17.52 10.00 -0.60
C TYR A 98 17.55 9.79 -2.12
N ALA A 99 18.70 9.97 -2.76
CA ALA A 99 18.84 9.80 -4.21
C ALA A 99 18.53 8.38 -4.70
N ASN A 100 18.63 7.36 -3.83
CA ASN A 100 18.34 5.98 -4.17
C ASN A 100 16.86 5.57 -3.97
N GLN A 101 15.99 6.49 -3.54
CA GLN A 101 14.57 6.18 -3.36
C GLN A 101 13.82 6.08 -4.70
N TYR A 102 12.74 5.31 -4.70
CA TYR A 102 11.83 5.23 -5.85
C TYR A 102 11.00 6.51 -5.97
N GLN A 103 10.83 6.97 -7.22
CA GLN A 103 10.22 8.26 -7.53
C GLN A 103 8.81 8.42 -6.96
N TYR A 104 7.97 7.39 -7.05
CA TYR A 104 6.58 7.49 -6.60
C TYR A 104 6.46 7.79 -5.10
N ASN A 105 7.39 7.29 -4.29
CA ASN A 105 7.43 7.61 -2.85
C ASN A 105 7.86 9.06 -2.60
N LEU A 106 8.77 9.60 -3.42
CA LEU A 106 9.10 11.02 -3.36
C LEU A 106 7.93 11.91 -3.76
N ASP A 107 7.12 11.48 -4.76
CA ASP A 107 5.88 12.19 -5.11
C ASP A 107 4.93 12.30 -3.90
N LEU A 108 4.79 11.22 -3.12
CA LEU A 108 3.91 11.17 -1.93
C LEU A 108 4.48 11.91 -0.71
N GLY A 109 5.79 12.03 -0.60
CA GLY A 109 6.47 12.72 0.51
C GLY A 109 6.67 14.22 0.31
N THR A 110 6.41 14.72 -0.89
CA THR A 110 6.65 16.12 -1.29
C THR A 110 5.34 16.92 -1.25
N VAL A 111 5.43 18.17 -0.81
CA VAL A 111 4.28 19.09 -0.80
C VAL A 111 3.68 19.18 -2.20
N SER A 112 2.36 19.08 -2.29
CA SER A 112 1.64 19.10 -3.56
C SER A 112 1.84 20.41 -4.30
N GLY A 113 2.02 20.32 -5.62
CA GLY A 113 2.26 21.48 -6.48
C GLY A 113 3.74 21.93 -6.55
N GLU A 114 4.64 21.29 -5.80
CA GLU A 114 6.08 21.54 -5.91
C GLU A 114 6.68 20.66 -7.02
N ASP A 115 7.40 21.28 -7.93
CA ASP A 115 8.07 20.58 -9.04
C ASP A 115 9.47 20.03 -8.66
N SER A 116 9.93 20.33 -7.44
CA SER A 116 11.25 19.99 -6.94
C SER A 116 11.17 19.10 -5.71
N TYR A 117 11.94 18.02 -5.74
CA TYR A 117 12.17 17.13 -4.60
C TYR A 117 13.32 17.63 -3.70
N ASP A 118 13.46 18.94 -3.57
CA ASP A 118 14.39 19.57 -2.63
C ASP A 118 14.00 19.22 -1.19
N ALA A 119 14.99 19.08 -0.31
CA ALA A 119 14.76 18.67 1.07
C ALA A 119 13.85 19.64 1.87
N ASN A 120 13.68 20.89 1.41
CA ASN A 120 12.74 21.83 2.02
C ASN A 120 11.28 21.62 1.58
N ASN A 121 11.05 20.90 0.46
CA ASN A 121 9.73 20.58 -0.05
C ASN A 121 9.28 19.16 0.35
N VAL A 122 10.22 18.30 0.75
CA VAL A 122 9.96 16.94 1.21
C VAL A 122 9.71 16.94 2.71
N LYS A 123 8.56 16.39 3.15
CA LYS A 123 8.19 16.31 4.57
C LYS A 123 8.13 14.88 5.10
N ALA A 124 8.03 13.87 4.22
CA ALA A 124 8.03 12.47 4.60
C ALA A 124 8.97 11.67 3.69
N LEU A 125 9.67 10.71 4.26
CA LEU A 125 10.46 9.71 3.54
C LEU A 125 10.03 8.31 3.97
N PHE A 126 10.09 7.35 3.04
CA PHE A 126 9.54 6.02 3.23
C PHE A 126 10.65 4.97 3.26
N TRP A 127 10.53 3.96 4.15
CA TRP A 127 11.43 2.80 4.10
C TRP A 127 10.87 1.65 3.28
N GLN A 128 9.56 1.57 3.08
CA GLN A 128 8.92 0.55 2.26
C GLN A 128 8.65 1.07 0.85
N ALA A 129 8.96 0.24 -0.15
CA ALA A 129 8.38 0.34 -1.48
C ALA A 129 7.42 -0.84 -1.67
N THR A 130 6.28 -0.60 -2.30
CA THR A 130 5.16 -1.53 -2.30
C THR A 130 4.58 -1.76 -3.69
N PRO A 131 5.43 -2.11 -4.70
CA PRO A 131 4.93 -2.45 -6.02
C PRO A 131 3.94 -3.62 -5.93
N GLY A 132 2.81 -3.49 -6.61
CA GLY A 132 1.71 -4.44 -6.51
C GLY A 132 1.75 -5.52 -7.57
N CYS A 133 1.09 -6.65 -7.27
CA CYS A 133 0.92 -7.77 -8.19
C CYS A 133 -0.33 -8.58 -7.80
N PHE A 134 -0.67 -9.62 -8.58
CA PHE A 134 -1.52 -10.69 -8.09
C PHE A 134 -0.68 -11.83 -7.53
N GLN A 135 -1.11 -12.37 -6.39
CA GLN A 135 -0.53 -13.51 -5.72
C GLN A 135 -1.47 -14.70 -5.89
N LEU A 136 -0.99 -15.76 -6.49
CA LEU A 136 -1.78 -16.92 -6.91
C LEU A 136 -1.42 -18.15 -6.09
N ARG A 137 -2.42 -18.95 -5.78
CA ARG A 137 -2.22 -20.23 -5.09
C ARG A 137 -1.88 -21.34 -6.07
N ALA A 138 -0.66 -21.88 -5.99
CA ALA A 138 -0.11 -22.82 -6.96
C ALA A 138 -0.93 -24.10 -7.10
N ASP A 139 -1.40 -24.69 -6.00
CA ASP A 139 -2.24 -25.90 -6.02
C ASP A 139 -3.57 -25.69 -6.76
N LEU A 140 -4.18 -24.51 -6.61
CA LEU A 140 -5.41 -24.16 -7.33
C LEU A 140 -5.14 -23.81 -8.79
N CYS A 141 -3.99 -23.21 -9.09
CA CYS A 141 -3.54 -22.98 -10.48
C CYS A 141 -3.36 -24.30 -11.22
N GLU A 142 -2.64 -25.27 -10.66
CA GLU A 142 -2.47 -26.60 -11.23
C GLU A 142 -3.82 -27.27 -11.47
N LYS A 143 -4.71 -27.22 -10.48
CA LYS A 143 -5.98 -27.92 -10.51
C LYS A 143 -6.97 -27.33 -11.51
N TYR A 144 -7.12 -26.02 -11.57
CA TYR A 144 -8.18 -25.34 -12.32
C TYR A 144 -7.71 -24.62 -13.58
N LEU A 145 -6.42 -24.28 -13.67
CA LEU A 145 -5.82 -23.65 -14.84
C LEU A 145 -4.94 -24.63 -15.63
N GLY A 146 -4.45 -25.71 -14.96
CA GLY A 146 -3.62 -26.75 -15.56
C GLY A 146 -2.15 -26.34 -15.74
N THR A 147 -1.70 -25.31 -15.05
CA THR A 147 -0.32 -24.83 -15.09
C THR A 147 0.07 -24.12 -13.80
N THR A 148 1.35 -24.25 -13.44
CA THR A 148 2.03 -23.45 -12.39
C THR A 148 3.19 -22.64 -12.98
N ASP A 149 3.35 -22.61 -14.32
CA ASP A 149 4.39 -21.84 -14.99
C ASP A 149 4.07 -20.34 -14.89
N PRO A 150 4.95 -19.53 -14.24
CA PRO A 150 4.72 -18.10 -14.09
C PRO A 150 4.57 -17.35 -15.42
N ALA A 151 5.24 -17.79 -16.49
CA ALA A 151 5.16 -17.15 -17.80
C ALA A 151 3.78 -17.39 -18.47
N GLU A 152 3.25 -18.62 -18.37
CA GLU A 152 1.91 -18.94 -18.85
C GLU A 152 0.84 -18.19 -18.05
N LEU A 153 0.96 -18.21 -16.72
CA LEU A 153 0.05 -17.49 -15.83
C LEU A 153 0.10 -15.98 -16.09
N SER A 154 1.28 -15.38 -16.24
CA SER A 154 1.42 -13.94 -16.54
C SER A 154 0.72 -13.55 -17.84
N THR A 155 0.69 -14.43 -18.83
CA THR A 155 -0.06 -14.19 -20.08
C THR A 155 -1.57 -14.10 -19.82
N MET A 156 -2.11 -14.92 -18.93
CA MET A 156 -3.53 -14.91 -18.55
C MET A 156 -3.94 -13.62 -17.84
N PHE A 157 -3.02 -12.97 -17.15
CA PHE A 157 -3.24 -11.74 -16.37
C PHE A 157 -2.73 -10.46 -17.06
N SER A 158 -2.32 -10.54 -18.35
CA SER A 158 -1.74 -9.40 -19.05
C SER A 158 -2.75 -8.33 -19.49
N THR A 159 -4.04 -8.66 -19.49
CA THR A 159 -5.14 -7.75 -19.84
C THR A 159 -6.35 -8.02 -18.94
N TRP A 160 -7.25 -7.05 -18.79
CA TRP A 160 -8.48 -7.25 -18.02
C TRP A 160 -9.43 -8.28 -18.67
N ASP A 161 -9.48 -8.33 -19.98
CA ASP A 161 -10.20 -9.41 -20.69
C ASP A 161 -9.60 -10.79 -20.35
N GLY A 162 -8.28 -10.91 -20.32
CA GLY A 162 -7.59 -12.13 -19.90
C GLY A 162 -7.89 -12.51 -18.45
N VAL A 163 -7.99 -11.54 -17.56
CA VAL A 163 -8.39 -11.75 -16.15
C VAL A 163 -9.83 -12.30 -16.09
N LEU A 164 -10.77 -11.70 -16.83
CA LEU A 164 -12.16 -12.18 -16.89
C LEU A 164 -12.25 -13.59 -17.47
N ASP A 165 -11.53 -13.88 -18.56
CA ASP A 165 -11.52 -15.21 -19.15
C ASP A 165 -10.92 -16.25 -18.19
N THR A 166 -9.90 -15.88 -17.44
CA THR A 166 -9.33 -16.74 -16.40
C THR A 166 -10.31 -16.96 -15.25
N ALA A 167 -11.05 -15.93 -14.84
CA ALA A 167 -12.10 -16.05 -13.83
C ALA A 167 -13.22 -17.00 -14.27
N ARG A 168 -13.67 -16.92 -15.52
CA ARG A 168 -14.65 -17.83 -16.10
C ARG A 168 -14.14 -19.28 -16.10
N LYS A 169 -12.88 -19.48 -16.55
CA LYS A 169 -12.24 -20.81 -16.58
C LYS A 169 -12.17 -21.45 -15.20
N VAL A 170 -11.75 -20.72 -14.17
CA VAL A 170 -11.69 -21.21 -12.78
C VAL A 170 -13.08 -21.56 -12.25
N ASN A 171 -14.05 -20.67 -12.48
CA ASN A 171 -15.44 -20.86 -12.06
C ASN A 171 -16.04 -22.13 -12.67
N ASP A 172 -15.89 -22.32 -13.97
CA ASP A 172 -16.43 -23.45 -14.70
C ASP A 172 -15.75 -24.77 -14.31
N ALA A 173 -14.42 -24.78 -14.24
CA ALA A 173 -13.63 -25.97 -13.88
C ALA A 173 -13.92 -26.47 -12.46
N SER A 174 -14.29 -25.58 -11.55
CA SER A 174 -14.57 -25.88 -10.15
C SER A 174 -16.07 -26.07 -9.85
N ASN A 175 -16.95 -25.91 -10.84
CA ASN A 175 -18.40 -25.81 -10.64
C ASN A 175 -18.77 -24.74 -9.61
N GLY A 176 -18.07 -23.61 -9.63
CA GLY A 176 -18.29 -22.46 -8.77
C GLY A 176 -17.71 -22.57 -7.35
N LYS A 177 -17.01 -23.65 -7.00
CA LYS A 177 -16.39 -23.86 -5.68
C LYS A 177 -15.07 -23.14 -5.49
N CYS A 178 -14.39 -22.82 -6.59
CA CYS A 178 -13.24 -21.91 -6.61
C CYS A 178 -13.58 -20.74 -7.51
N LYS A 179 -13.26 -19.54 -7.06
CA LYS A 179 -13.33 -18.32 -7.86
C LYS A 179 -11.91 -17.79 -8.08
N LEU A 180 -11.71 -16.98 -9.13
CA LEU A 180 -10.43 -16.32 -9.32
C LEU A 180 -10.17 -15.36 -8.15
N PHE A 181 -11.12 -14.49 -7.85
CA PHE A 181 -11.08 -13.55 -6.74
C PHE A 181 -12.22 -13.79 -5.75
N SER A 182 -11.97 -13.46 -4.48
CA SER A 182 -12.99 -13.52 -3.45
C SER A 182 -14.08 -12.46 -3.66
N GLY A 183 -13.67 -11.23 -3.98
CA GLY A 183 -14.50 -10.10 -4.36
C GLY A 183 -13.94 -9.38 -5.58
N TYR A 184 -14.76 -8.61 -6.27
CA TYR A 184 -14.31 -7.79 -7.40
C TYR A 184 -13.39 -6.63 -6.96
N ASP A 185 -13.38 -6.29 -5.68
CA ASP A 185 -12.53 -5.25 -5.10
C ASP A 185 -11.03 -5.60 -5.13
N GLU A 186 -10.66 -6.85 -5.43
CA GLU A 186 -9.27 -7.23 -5.78
C GLU A 186 -8.72 -6.45 -6.99
N CYS A 187 -9.58 -5.98 -7.88
CA CYS A 187 -9.20 -5.18 -9.03
C CYS A 187 -9.07 -3.67 -8.73
N PHE A 188 -9.65 -3.22 -7.62
CA PHE A 188 -9.77 -1.79 -7.32
C PHE A 188 -8.41 -1.10 -7.19
N ARG A 189 -7.52 -1.66 -6.37
CA ARG A 189 -6.21 -1.04 -6.09
C ARG A 189 -5.35 -0.95 -7.35
N VAL A 190 -5.41 -1.96 -8.20
CA VAL A 190 -4.70 -1.96 -9.49
C VAL A 190 -5.14 -0.75 -10.32
N LEU A 191 -6.44 -0.60 -10.55
CA LEU A 191 -7.00 0.44 -11.42
C LEU A 191 -6.95 1.83 -10.79
N SER A 192 -7.20 1.95 -9.48
CA SER A 192 -7.17 3.25 -8.80
C SER A 192 -5.77 3.84 -8.70
N ASN A 193 -4.74 3.02 -8.44
CA ASN A 193 -3.36 3.50 -8.27
C ASN A 193 -2.54 3.48 -9.57
N SER A 194 -3.17 3.16 -10.71
CA SER A 194 -2.60 3.28 -12.05
C SER A 194 -3.33 4.30 -12.93
N ARG A 195 -4.23 5.10 -12.37
CA ARG A 195 -4.97 6.14 -13.08
C ARG A 195 -4.06 7.08 -13.85
N ALA A 196 -4.46 7.46 -15.05
CA ALA A 196 -3.77 8.46 -15.85
C ALA A 196 -4.07 9.89 -15.36
N THR A 197 -5.22 10.10 -14.69
CA THR A 197 -5.65 11.38 -14.14
C THR A 197 -6.13 11.24 -12.69
N GLY A 198 -6.03 12.33 -11.91
CA GLY A 198 -6.60 12.38 -10.56
C GLY A 198 -8.13 12.44 -10.57
N TRP A 199 -8.74 12.38 -9.40
CA TRP A 199 -10.19 12.58 -9.23
C TRP A 199 -10.65 14.00 -9.54
N TYR A 200 -9.74 14.96 -9.57
CA TYR A 200 -9.95 16.34 -9.99
C TYR A 200 -8.62 16.93 -10.47
N GLY A 201 -8.70 17.98 -11.27
CA GLY A 201 -7.56 18.73 -11.77
C GLY A 201 -7.41 20.10 -11.11
N ASP A 202 -6.54 20.94 -11.64
CA ASP A 202 -6.27 22.31 -11.15
C ASP A 202 -7.50 23.25 -11.25
N ASP A 203 -8.50 22.85 -12.01
CA ASP A 203 -9.79 23.57 -12.16
C ASP A 203 -10.83 23.19 -11.11
N ASP A 204 -10.48 22.26 -10.20
CA ASP A 204 -11.37 21.68 -9.17
C ASP A 204 -12.57 20.92 -9.75
N VAL A 205 -12.55 20.52 -11.01
CA VAL A 205 -13.64 19.74 -11.63
C VAL A 205 -13.43 18.26 -11.35
N ILE A 206 -14.47 17.60 -10.79
CA ILE A 206 -14.47 16.16 -10.53
C ILE A 206 -14.51 15.41 -11.85
N SER A 207 -13.51 14.57 -12.08
CA SER A 207 -13.39 13.73 -13.26
C SER A 207 -13.32 12.25 -12.86
N VAL A 208 -13.78 11.38 -13.76
CA VAL A 208 -13.69 9.93 -13.59
C VAL A 208 -12.75 9.41 -14.67
N ASP A 209 -11.60 8.91 -14.24
CA ASP A 209 -10.61 8.29 -15.10
C ASP A 209 -11.16 7.02 -15.77
N ASP A 210 -10.68 6.69 -16.96
CA ASP A 210 -11.11 5.50 -17.71
C ASP A 210 -10.88 4.20 -16.89
N ASN A 211 -9.81 4.11 -16.11
CA ASN A 211 -9.58 2.98 -15.20
C ASN A 211 -10.71 2.81 -14.18
N MET A 212 -11.28 3.91 -13.71
CA MET A 212 -12.37 3.81 -12.73
C MET A 212 -13.66 3.34 -13.37
N THR A 213 -13.96 3.76 -14.59
CA THR A 213 -15.10 3.21 -15.34
C THR A 213 -14.88 1.77 -15.77
N GLU A 214 -13.65 1.37 -16.07
CA GLU A 214 -13.30 -0.04 -16.33
C GLU A 214 -13.50 -0.89 -15.08
N TYR A 215 -13.06 -0.41 -13.91
CA TYR A 215 -13.34 -1.11 -12.65
C TYR A 215 -14.85 -1.32 -12.41
N MET A 216 -15.67 -0.30 -12.69
CA MET A 216 -17.11 -0.37 -12.60
C MET A 216 -17.69 -1.47 -13.51
N ASP A 217 -17.22 -1.54 -14.77
CA ASP A 217 -17.66 -2.55 -15.75
C ASP A 217 -17.17 -3.96 -15.39
N LEU A 218 -15.95 -4.10 -14.88
CA LEU A 218 -15.42 -5.37 -14.36
C LEU A 218 -16.25 -5.88 -13.18
N ALA A 219 -16.56 -5.00 -12.21
CA ALA A 219 -17.40 -5.36 -11.07
C ALA A 219 -18.78 -5.84 -11.52
N LYS A 220 -19.42 -5.11 -12.45
CA LYS A 220 -20.72 -5.50 -13.03
C LYS A 220 -20.66 -6.86 -13.70
N THR A 221 -19.66 -7.10 -14.55
CA THR A 221 -19.48 -8.39 -15.24
C THR A 221 -19.27 -9.53 -14.25
N MET A 222 -18.43 -9.33 -13.23
CA MET A 222 -18.16 -10.34 -12.22
C MET A 222 -19.39 -10.69 -11.38
N VAL A 223 -20.24 -9.71 -11.07
CA VAL A 223 -21.51 -9.96 -10.37
C VAL A 223 -22.51 -10.65 -11.28
N ASP A 224 -22.74 -10.14 -12.50
CA ASP A 224 -23.72 -10.70 -13.43
C ASP A 224 -23.42 -12.17 -13.82
N GLU A 225 -22.14 -12.51 -13.95
CA GLU A 225 -21.69 -13.87 -14.30
C GLU A 225 -21.38 -14.73 -13.06
N GLY A 226 -21.48 -14.19 -11.84
CA GLY A 226 -21.22 -14.91 -10.59
C GLY A 226 -19.77 -15.38 -10.46
N LEU A 227 -18.79 -14.54 -10.86
CA LEU A 227 -17.38 -14.89 -10.90
C LEU A 227 -16.63 -14.67 -9.57
N THR A 228 -17.25 -14.07 -8.58
CA THR A 228 -16.72 -13.87 -7.22
C THR A 228 -17.74 -14.28 -6.17
N TYR A 229 -17.34 -14.26 -4.89
CA TYR A 229 -18.25 -14.41 -3.75
C TYR A 229 -18.80 -13.09 -3.26
N GLU A 230 -18.47 -11.99 -3.93
CA GLU A 230 -18.88 -10.61 -3.57
C GLU A 230 -18.47 -10.22 -2.13
N THR A 231 -17.35 -10.75 -1.66
CA THR A 231 -16.81 -10.39 -0.35
C THR A 231 -16.10 -9.04 -0.41
N ASP A 232 -16.12 -8.32 0.69
CA ASP A 232 -15.26 -7.15 0.86
C ASP A 232 -13.88 -7.59 1.38
N GLN A 233 -12.80 -6.95 0.91
CA GLN A 233 -11.44 -7.18 1.42
C GLN A 233 -11.41 -7.06 2.95
N TRP A 234 -10.58 -7.88 3.60
CA TRP A 234 -10.40 -7.94 5.07
C TRP A 234 -11.62 -8.47 5.85
N SER A 235 -12.71 -8.84 5.20
CA SER A 235 -13.84 -9.47 5.86
C SER A 235 -13.51 -10.92 6.30
N THR A 236 -14.30 -11.45 7.23
CA THR A 236 -14.16 -12.84 7.67
C THR A 236 -14.27 -13.84 6.53
N ASP A 237 -15.22 -13.62 5.61
CA ASP A 237 -15.44 -14.49 4.46
C ASP A 237 -14.32 -14.39 3.43
N TRP A 238 -13.73 -13.20 3.25
CA TRP A 238 -12.55 -13.00 2.41
C TRP A 238 -11.35 -13.83 2.91
N TYR A 239 -11.10 -13.84 4.24
CA TYR A 239 -10.07 -14.68 4.84
C TYR A 239 -10.42 -16.19 4.77
N ALA A 240 -11.69 -16.55 4.95
CA ALA A 240 -12.11 -17.94 4.85
C ALA A 240 -11.89 -18.49 3.42
N ASN A 241 -12.17 -17.69 2.39
CA ASN A 241 -11.92 -18.05 0.99
C ASN A 241 -10.41 -18.14 0.66
N MET A 242 -9.55 -17.43 1.40
CA MET A 242 -8.10 -17.56 1.28
C MET A 242 -7.58 -18.92 1.73
N GLU A 243 -8.23 -19.53 2.72
CA GLU A 243 -7.84 -20.84 3.29
C GLU A 243 -8.58 -22.03 2.69
N GLY A 244 -9.63 -21.79 1.90
CA GLY A 244 -10.47 -22.85 1.31
C GLY A 244 -9.73 -23.75 0.32
N ASP A 245 -10.31 -24.94 0.08
CA ASP A 245 -9.74 -25.98 -0.81
C ASP A 245 -10.33 -25.97 -2.23
N GLY A 246 -11.41 -25.21 -2.45
CA GLY A 246 -12.10 -25.12 -3.73
C GLY A 246 -12.92 -26.38 -4.10
N GLU A 247 -13.07 -27.35 -3.18
CA GLU A 247 -13.88 -28.56 -3.37
C GLU A 247 -14.95 -28.69 -2.30
N THR A 248 -14.53 -28.74 -1.03
CA THR A 248 -15.43 -28.87 0.11
C THR A 248 -15.75 -27.52 0.72
N SER A 249 -14.85 -26.56 0.59
CA SER A 249 -14.98 -25.16 1.01
C SER A 249 -14.74 -24.21 -0.16
N ASN A 250 -15.33 -23.02 -0.10
CA ASN A 250 -15.08 -21.97 -1.08
C ASN A 250 -13.62 -21.54 -1.02
N ALA A 251 -13.01 -21.29 -2.18
CA ALA A 251 -11.64 -20.80 -2.28
C ALA A 251 -11.51 -19.69 -3.31
N ALA A 252 -10.64 -18.73 -3.04
CA ALA A 252 -10.15 -17.76 -4.02
C ALA A 252 -8.72 -18.12 -4.43
N LEU A 253 -8.49 -18.16 -5.74
CA LEU A 253 -7.22 -18.57 -6.33
C LEU A 253 -6.19 -17.45 -6.28
N ALA A 254 -6.62 -16.18 -6.41
CA ALA A 254 -5.76 -15.03 -6.52
C ALA A 254 -6.20 -13.91 -5.56
N TYR A 255 -5.20 -13.19 -5.06
CA TYR A 255 -5.37 -11.99 -4.24
C TYR A 255 -4.50 -10.85 -4.79
N CYS A 256 -5.05 -9.65 -4.83
CA CYS A 256 -4.26 -8.45 -5.03
C CYS A 256 -3.32 -8.27 -3.84
N GLY A 257 -2.03 -8.04 -4.10
CA GLY A 257 -1.04 -7.93 -3.05
C GLY A 257 0.16 -7.09 -3.46
N CYS A 258 1.11 -7.07 -2.57
CA CYS A 258 2.39 -6.38 -2.69
C CYS A 258 3.38 -7.06 -1.74
N PRO A 259 4.65 -6.59 -1.61
CA PRO A 259 5.64 -7.30 -0.79
C PRO A 259 5.20 -7.56 0.66
N TRP A 260 4.63 -6.58 1.37
CA TRP A 260 4.17 -6.79 2.75
C TRP A 260 2.97 -7.74 2.85
N PHE A 261 2.10 -7.78 1.84
CA PHE A 261 0.91 -8.63 1.83
C PHE A 261 1.26 -10.11 1.97
N THR A 262 2.33 -10.56 1.33
CA THR A 262 2.84 -11.93 1.38
C THR A 262 3.09 -12.37 2.81
N TYR A 263 3.73 -11.55 3.62
CA TYR A 263 4.16 -11.93 4.97
C TYR A 263 3.12 -11.65 6.06
N TRP A 264 2.28 -10.62 5.86
CA TRP A 264 1.35 -10.15 6.89
C TRP A 264 -0.10 -10.60 6.69
N SER A 265 -0.50 -10.89 5.46
CA SER A 265 -1.90 -11.15 5.13
C SER A 265 -2.16 -12.58 4.69
N LEU A 266 -1.27 -13.19 3.91
CA LEU A 266 -1.44 -14.57 3.47
C LEU A 266 -1.39 -15.54 4.64
N LYS A 267 -2.21 -16.58 4.56
CA LYS A 267 -2.32 -17.63 5.58
C LYS A 267 -1.32 -18.76 5.33
N ASP A 268 -1.20 -19.65 6.31
CA ASP A 268 -0.24 -20.77 6.26
C ASP A 268 -0.42 -21.70 5.05
N THR A 269 -1.65 -21.82 4.51
CA THR A 269 -1.95 -22.60 3.28
C THR A 269 -1.21 -22.07 2.03
N TRP A 270 -0.74 -20.82 2.07
CA TRP A 270 0.01 -20.18 1.00
C TRP A 270 1.53 -20.36 1.10
N LYS A 271 2.04 -20.87 2.22
CA LYS A 271 3.48 -21.14 2.39
C LYS A 271 3.93 -22.26 1.44
N GLY A 272 4.97 -21.98 0.67
CA GLY A 272 5.46 -22.88 -0.38
C GLY A 272 4.46 -23.08 -1.54
N ASN A 273 3.43 -22.25 -1.65
CA ASN A 273 2.29 -22.43 -2.53
C ASN A 273 1.86 -21.11 -3.23
N THR A 274 2.72 -20.07 -3.23
CA THR A 274 2.43 -18.77 -3.80
C THR A 274 3.23 -18.55 -5.08
N ILE A 275 2.55 -18.12 -6.15
CA ILE A 275 3.12 -17.68 -7.41
C ILE A 275 2.77 -16.21 -7.60
N LEU A 276 3.75 -15.39 -8.02
CA LEU A 276 3.57 -13.97 -8.27
C LEU A 276 3.38 -13.73 -9.77
N VAL A 277 2.37 -12.97 -10.15
CA VAL A 277 2.16 -12.52 -11.52
C VAL A 277 1.83 -11.03 -11.55
N ASN A 278 2.28 -10.34 -12.61
CA ASN A 278 1.93 -8.94 -12.81
C ASN A 278 0.43 -8.79 -13.04
N ALA A 279 -0.15 -7.73 -12.51
CA ALA A 279 -1.47 -7.26 -12.92
C ALA A 279 -1.38 -6.57 -14.31
N PRO A 280 -2.53 -6.31 -14.97
CA PRO A 280 -2.52 -5.60 -16.25
C PRO A 280 -1.83 -4.25 -16.23
N GLU A 281 -1.89 -3.54 -15.10
CA GLU A 281 -1.19 -2.28 -14.88
C GLU A 281 -0.28 -2.35 -13.65
N GLN A 282 0.77 -1.51 -13.69
CA GLN A 282 1.67 -1.33 -12.55
C GLN A 282 1.03 -0.40 -11.52
N PHE A 283 1.09 -0.79 -10.25
CA PHE A 283 0.49 -0.05 -9.14
C PHE A 283 1.30 -0.21 -7.86
N TYR A 284 0.99 0.60 -6.86
CA TYR A 284 1.52 0.47 -5.50
C TYR A 284 0.37 0.29 -4.50
N TRP A 285 0.67 -0.29 -3.35
CA TRP A 285 -0.32 -0.46 -2.30
C TRP A 285 0.28 -0.21 -0.92
N GLY A 286 -0.13 0.90 -0.28
CA GLY A 286 0.28 1.25 1.06
C GLY A 286 1.79 1.46 1.19
N GLY A 287 2.28 1.22 2.35
CA GLY A 287 3.67 1.43 2.76
C GLY A 287 3.77 2.42 3.92
N THR A 288 4.93 2.45 4.55
CA THR A 288 5.15 3.26 5.75
C THR A 288 6.29 4.24 5.55
N GLY A 289 6.03 5.49 5.86
CA GLY A 289 7.00 6.56 5.92
C GLY A 289 7.16 7.13 7.32
N LEU A 290 8.15 7.99 7.46
CA LEU A 290 8.45 8.74 8.68
C LEU A 290 8.44 10.23 8.38
N ALA A 291 7.88 11.01 9.30
CA ALA A 291 7.90 12.46 9.26
C ALA A 291 8.10 13.04 10.65
N ALA A 292 8.90 14.12 10.74
CA ALA A 292 9.05 14.90 11.96
C ALA A 292 7.94 15.94 12.05
N THR A 293 7.40 16.15 13.26
CA THR A 293 6.41 17.21 13.47
C THR A 293 7.07 18.58 13.51
N ALA A 294 6.29 19.62 13.22
CA ALA A 294 6.77 21.01 13.29
C ALA A 294 7.26 21.37 14.71
N ASN A 295 6.65 20.80 15.74
CA ASN A 295 6.99 21.00 17.14
C ASN A 295 8.06 20.04 17.69
N CYS A 296 8.64 19.17 16.84
CA CYS A 296 9.74 18.29 17.23
C CYS A 296 10.88 19.10 17.86
N ALA A 297 11.20 18.79 19.12
CA ALA A 297 12.22 19.50 19.89
C ALA A 297 13.65 19.12 19.49
N ASP A 298 13.85 17.86 19.08
CA ASP A 298 15.16 17.32 18.67
C ASP A 298 15.14 16.89 17.20
N LYS A 299 15.22 17.87 16.29
CA LYS A 299 15.23 17.63 14.85
C LYS A 299 16.46 16.85 14.37
N GLU A 300 17.56 16.90 15.12
CA GLU A 300 18.77 16.13 14.81
C GLU A 300 18.53 14.64 15.04
N LEU A 301 17.89 14.27 16.16
CA LEU A 301 17.51 12.88 16.41
C LEU A 301 16.45 12.41 15.41
N ALA A 302 15.43 13.24 15.10
CA ALA A 302 14.47 12.93 14.05
C ALA A 302 15.16 12.63 12.72
N GLY A 303 16.10 13.49 12.31
CA GLY A 303 16.88 13.30 11.08
C GLY A 303 17.72 12.02 11.11
N THR A 304 18.32 11.68 12.25
CA THR A 304 19.09 10.45 12.42
C THR A 304 18.22 9.20 12.23
N ILE A 305 17.02 9.17 12.81
CA ILE A 305 16.08 8.06 12.66
C ILE A 305 15.60 7.98 11.22
N ILE A 306 15.14 9.10 10.63
CA ILE A 306 14.65 9.13 9.25
C ILE A 306 15.75 8.66 8.28
N LYS A 307 16.99 9.16 8.41
CA LYS A 307 18.12 8.74 7.54
C LYS A 307 18.44 7.26 7.68
N ALA A 308 18.48 6.73 8.89
CA ALA A 308 18.72 5.31 9.12
C ALA A 308 17.66 4.45 8.41
N PHE A 309 16.38 4.74 8.63
CA PHE A 309 15.25 3.96 8.09
C PHE A 309 15.08 4.08 6.57
N THR A 310 15.41 5.25 5.98
CA THR A 310 14.95 5.58 4.62
C THR A 310 16.07 5.91 3.64
N CYS A 311 17.29 6.15 4.10
CA CYS A 311 18.41 6.61 3.26
C CYS A 311 19.65 5.71 3.37
N ASP A 312 19.95 5.16 4.55
CA ASP A 312 21.14 4.33 4.78
C ASP A 312 20.94 2.94 4.18
N THR A 313 21.67 2.68 3.09
CA THR A 313 21.57 1.43 2.34
C THR A 313 21.82 0.19 3.20
N ASP A 314 22.86 0.18 4.05
CA ASP A 314 23.19 -0.99 4.86
C ASP A 314 22.19 -1.18 6.01
N PHE A 315 21.71 -0.09 6.59
CA PHE A 315 20.64 -0.15 7.57
C PHE A 315 19.35 -0.71 6.96
N MET A 316 18.96 -0.26 5.76
CA MET A 316 17.78 -0.75 5.07
C MET A 316 17.89 -2.23 4.67
N VAL A 317 19.09 -2.74 4.37
CA VAL A 317 19.32 -4.20 4.24
C VAL A 317 19.00 -4.91 5.56
N SER A 318 19.34 -4.33 6.70
CA SER A 318 19.01 -4.91 8.03
C SER A 318 17.51 -4.87 8.33
N ILE A 319 16.78 -3.86 7.84
CA ILE A 319 15.30 -3.81 7.92
C ILE A 319 14.70 -5.00 7.15
N ASN A 320 15.15 -5.25 5.93
CA ASN A 320 14.70 -6.41 5.17
C ASN A 320 14.97 -7.72 5.91
N ALA A 321 16.16 -7.89 6.47
CA ALA A 321 16.53 -9.08 7.24
C ALA A 321 15.63 -9.26 8.49
N LYS A 322 15.13 -8.19 9.08
CA LYS A 322 14.26 -8.21 10.26
C LYS A 322 12.80 -8.42 9.93
N ASN A 323 12.26 -7.68 8.94
CA ASN A 323 10.83 -7.57 8.65
C ASN A 323 10.43 -8.15 7.29
N SER A 324 11.37 -8.61 6.46
CA SER A 324 11.14 -9.05 5.07
C SER A 324 10.60 -7.95 4.14
N ASP A 325 10.72 -6.69 4.51
CA ASP A 325 10.25 -5.56 3.72
C ASP A 325 10.99 -5.44 2.38
N PHE A 326 10.26 -5.09 1.32
CA PHE A 326 10.85 -4.55 0.11
C PHE A 326 11.15 -3.06 0.38
N VAL A 327 12.43 -2.74 0.55
CA VAL A 327 12.82 -1.42 1.03
C VAL A 327 12.91 -0.38 -0.10
N ASN A 328 12.61 0.87 0.24
CA ASN A 328 12.58 2.01 -0.69
C ASN A 328 14.01 2.56 -0.94
N ASN A 329 14.91 1.69 -1.37
CA ASN A 329 16.28 2.05 -1.71
C ASN A 329 16.81 1.08 -2.78
N LYS A 330 17.08 1.57 -3.98
CA LYS A 330 17.47 0.76 -5.15
C LYS A 330 18.75 -0.03 -4.91
N GLU A 331 19.74 0.56 -4.23
CA GLU A 331 21.00 -0.12 -3.92
C GLU A 331 20.81 -1.20 -2.84
N ALA A 332 19.98 -0.94 -1.84
CA ALA A 332 19.67 -1.95 -0.82
C ALA A 332 18.92 -3.13 -1.42
N VAL A 333 17.91 -2.91 -2.25
CA VAL A 333 17.17 -3.98 -2.94
C VAL A 333 18.10 -4.81 -3.81
N LYS A 334 19.03 -4.18 -4.53
CA LYS A 334 20.05 -4.88 -5.32
C LYS A 334 20.93 -5.77 -4.46
N LYS A 335 21.44 -5.26 -3.33
CA LYS A 335 22.24 -6.06 -2.38
C LYS A 335 21.47 -7.26 -1.83
N ILE A 336 20.19 -7.05 -1.47
CA ILE A 336 19.33 -8.12 -0.94
C ILE A 336 19.10 -9.20 -2.01
N SER A 337 18.78 -8.80 -3.25
CA SER A 337 18.60 -9.72 -4.37
C SER A 337 19.86 -10.51 -4.69
N GLU A 338 21.03 -9.84 -4.76
CA GLU A 338 22.32 -10.49 -5.02
C GLU A 338 22.74 -11.47 -3.90
N ALA A 339 22.32 -11.22 -2.68
CA ALA A 339 22.54 -12.13 -1.55
C ALA A 339 21.63 -13.37 -1.56
N GLY A 340 20.63 -13.42 -2.45
CA GLY A 340 19.72 -14.55 -2.60
C GLY A 340 18.68 -14.61 -1.47
N ALA A 341 17.92 -13.52 -1.28
CA ALA A 341 16.84 -13.49 -0.30
C ALA A 341 15.82 -14.60 -0.57
N THR A 342 15.47 -15.37 0.47
CA THR A 342 14.48 -16.44 0.41
C THR A 342 13.12 -15.95 0.89
N CYS A 343 12.06 -16.52 0.35
CA CYS A 343 10.67 -16.29 0.78
C CYS A 343 9.96 -17.63 0.92
N ASP A 344 9.59 -17.98 2.15
CA ASP A 344 8.95 -19.26 2.47
C ASP A 344 7.56 -19.44 1.83
N PHE A 345 6.96 -18.36 1.35
CA PHE A 345 5.65 -18.42 0.68
C PHE A 345 5.74 -18.87 -0.78
N LEU A 346 6.86 -18.60 -1.47
CA LEU A 346 6.95 -18.89 -2.90
C LEU A 346 6.96 -20.37 -3.19
N TYR A 347 6.22 -20.75 -4.25
CA TYR A 347 6.21 -22.11 -4.79
C TYR A 347 7.55 -22.38 -5.48
N ALA A 348 8.30 -23.37 -4.94
CA ALA A 348 9.70 -23.61 -5.33
C ALA A 348 9.86 -23.92 -6.82
N ASP A 349 8.94 -24.74 -7.40
CA ASP A 349 9.02 -25.16 -8.79
C ASP A 349 8.75 -24.02 -9.79
N ALA A 350 8.16 -22.90 -9.34
CA ALA A 350 8.03 -21.70 -10.15
C ALA A 350 9.36 -20.95 -10.35
N GLY A 351 10.36 -21.20 -9.52
CA GLY A 351 11.70 -20.63 -9.66
C GLY A 351 11.78 -19.11 -9.51
N GLN A 352 10.80 -18.50 -8.81
CA GLN A 352 10.74 -17.04 -8.64
C GLN A 352 11.63 -16.59 -7.47
N ASP A 353 12.23 -15.41 -7.63
CA ASP A 353 12.87 -14.63 -6.58
C ASP A 353 12.02 -13.40 -6.29
N ILE A 354 11.63 -13.21 -5.03
CA ILE A 354 10.68 -12.15 -4.66
C ILE A 354 11.24 -10.75 -4.90
N MET A 355 12.53 -10.52 -4.66
CA MET A 355 13.16 -9.22 -4.89
C MET A 355 13.34 -8.95 -6.38
N ALA A 356 13.82 -9.94 -7.14
CA ALA A 356 13.97 -9.84 -8.59
C ALA A 356 12.62 -9.64 -9.30
N PHE A 357 11.53 -10.19 -8.75
CA PHE A 357 10.18 -9.99 -9.29
C PHE A 357 9.73 -8.53 -9.17
N TYR A 358 9.87 -7.92 -7.99
CA TYR A 358 9.37 -6.57 -7.74
C TYR A 358 10.30 -5.45 -8.22
N LEU A 359 11.61 -5.71 -8.35
CA LEU A 359 12.62 -4.70 -8.64
C LEU A 359 12.32 -3.88 -9.93
N PRO A 360 11.98 -4.48 -11.09
CA PRO A 360 11.68 -3.72 -12.29
C PRO A 360 10.35 -2.95 -12.21
N MET A 361 9.43 -3.36 -11.35
CA MET A 361 8.09 -2.75 -11.25
C MET A 361 8.13 -1.45 -10.46
N ALA A 362 8.92 -1.39 -9.41
CA ALA A 362 8.98 -0.22 -8.53
C ALA A 362 9.40 1.09 -9.24
N ASP A 363 10.23 1.00 -10.28
CA ASP A 363 10.65 2.15 -11.09
C ASP A 363 9.57 2.63 -12.09
N SER A 364 8.57 1.81 -12.39
CA SER A 364 7.52 2.12 -13.38
C SER A 364 6.24 2.72 -12.79
N ILE A 365 6.17 2.78 -11.46
CA ILE A 365 5.01 3.29 -10.72
C ILE A 365 5.05 4.82 -10.66
N SER A 366 3.86 5.45 -10.70
CA SER A 366 3.69 6.89 -10.47
C SER A 366 2.61 7.13 -9.43
N ALA A 367 2.85 8.08 -8.54
CA ALA A 367 1.88 8.56 -7.56
C ALA A 367 1.48 10.03 -7.78
N LYS A 368 1.82 10.61 -8.93
CA LYS A 368 1.56 12.03 -9.26
C LYS A 368 0.09 12.41 -9.26
N ASN A 369 -0.80 11.45 -9.46
CA ASN A 369 -2.25 11.67 -9.48
C ASN A 369 -2.92 11.50 -8.10
N ALA A 370 -2.16 11.15 -7.07
CA ALA A 370 -2.70 11.00 -5.72
C ALA A 370 -2.98 12.37 -5.10
N THR A 371 -4.08 12.45 -4.33
CA THR A 371 -4.48 13.64 -3.57
C THR A 371 -4.80 13.27 -2.12
N ALA A 372 -4.86 14.28 -1.25
CA ALA A 372 -5.19 14.11 0.15
C ALA A 372 -6.62 13.55 0.37
N GLU A 373 -7.52 13.76 -0.60
CA GLU A 373 -8.94 13.37 -0.55
C GLU A 373 -9.19 11.97 -1.12
N ASP A 374 -8.20 11.34 -1.75
CA ASP A 374 -8.36 10.10 -2.52
C ASP A 374 -9.09 9.00 -1.75
N GLN A 375 -8.78 8.80 -0.46
CA GLN A 375 -9.40 7.70 0.30
C GLN A 375 -10.91 7.90 0.50
N ASN A 376 -11.35 9.12 0.79
CA ASN A 376 -12.77 9.44 0.93
C ASN A 376 -13.48 9.41 -0.43
N ILE A 377 -12.83 9.89 -1.49
CA ILE A 377 -13.39 9.86 -2.85
C ILE A 377 -13.49 8.40 -3.33
N ASN A 378 -12.46 7.58 -3.08
CA ASN A 378 -12.47 6.15 -3.39
C ASN A 378 -13.63 5.42 -2.67
N ALA A 379 -13.91 5.74 -1.41
CA ALA A 379 -15.04 5.16 -0.67
C ALA A 379 -16.40 5.54 -1.29
N SER A 380 -16.54 6.80 -1.72
CA SER A 380 -17.72 7.25 -2.46
C SER A 380 -17.87 6.53 -3.79
N TRP A 381 -16.76 6.32 -4.53
CA TRP A 381 -16.78 5.56 -5.77
C TRP A 381 -17.18 4.10 -5.54
N ALA A 382 -16.57 3.42 -4.57
CA ALA A 382 -16.90 2.05 -4.23
C ALA A 382 -18.39 1.85 -3.91
N THR A 383 -19.01 2.82 -3.23
CA THR A 383 -20.45 2.81 -2.95
C THR A 383 -21.27 2.79 -4.24
N GLN A 384 -20.94 3.64 -5.21
CA GLN A 384 -21.68 3.71 -6.47
C GLN A 384 -21.40 2.51 -7.39
N VAL A 385 -20.19 2.00 -7.38
CA VAL A 385 -19.84 0.74 -8.09
C VAL A 385 -20.69 -0.41 -7.56
N LYS A 386 -20.86 -0.53 -6.25
CA LYS A 386 -21.69 -1.57 -5.62
C LYS A 386 -23.14 -1.48 -6.06
N GLU A 387 -23.71 -0.27 -6.11
CA GLU A 387 -25.10 -0.05 -6.57
C GLU A 387 -25.28 -0.40 -8.07
N TYR A 388 -24.32 -0.01 -8.90
CA TYR A 388 -24.34 -0.33 -10.32
C TYR A 388 -24.14 -1.84 -10.56
N ALA A 389 -23.16 -2.45 -9.92
CA ALA A 389 -22.88 -3.89 -10.06
C ALA A 389 -24.08 -4.74 -9.64
N ALA A 390 -24.77 -4.37 -8.57
CA ALA A 390 -26.00 -5.02 -8.10
C ALA A 390 -27.23 -4.78 -9.01
N GLY A 391 -27.13 -3.89 -10.02
CA GLY A 391 -28.23 -3.55 -10.91
C GLY A 391 -29.27 -2.58 -10.31
N ASN A 392 -28.95 -1.93 -9.18
CA ASN A 392 -29.83 -0.95 -8.53
C ASN A 392 -29.85 0.40 -9.24
N LYS A 393 -28.78 0.72 -9.97
CA LYS A 393 -28.60 1.96 -10.73
C LYS A 393 -28.02 1.66 -12.11
N ASP A 394 -28.33 2.48 -13.09
CA ASP A 394 -27.54 2.53 -14.33
C ASP A 394 -26.21 3.27 -14.12
N LYS A 395 -25.29 3.12 -15.08
CA LYS A 395 -23.95 3.66 -15.02
C LYS A 395 -23.92 5.19 -14.91
N ASP A 396 -24.73 5.88 -15.71
CA ASP A 396 -24.77 7.34 -15.74
C ASP A 396 -25.30 7.91 -14.42
N THR A 397 -26.35 7.31 -13.86
CA THR A 397 -26.89 7.67 -12.55
C THR A 397 -25.87 7.45 -11.44
N ALA A 398 -25.16 6.32 -11.45
CA ALA A 398 -24.14 6.02 -10.44
C ALA A 398 -22.99 7.04 -10.49
N ILE A 399 -22.53 7.43 -11.69
CA ILE A 399 -21.48 8.45 -11.87
C ILE A 399 -21.97 9.84 -11.41
N ALA A 400 -23.22 10.22 -11.73
CA ALA A 400 -23.79 11.49 -11.29
C ALA A 400 -23.92 11.56 -9.77
N ASP A 401 -24.41 10.48 -9.14
CA ASP A 401 -24.52 10.39 -7.68
C ASP A 401 -23.15 10.41 -6.99
N PHE A 402 -22.13 9.77 -7.59
CA PHE A 402 -20.75 9.86 -7.13
C PHE A 402 -20.25 11.32 -7.11
N LYS A 403 -20.38 12.03 -8.23
CA LYS A 403 -19.93 13.43 -8.33
C LYS A 403 -20.66 14.32 -7.30
N SER A 404 -21.95 14.11 -7.11
CA SER A 404 -22.73 14.82 -6.10
C SER A 404 -22.25 14.55 -4.68
N ALA A 405 -22.01 13.29 -4.33
CA ALA A 405 -21.50 12.89 -3.01
C ALA A 405 -20.12 13.47 -2.71
N VAL A 406 -19.23 13.52 -3.71
CA VAL A 406 -17.90 14.14 -3.56
C VAL A 406 -18.04 15.66 -3.36
N HIS A 407 -18.89 16.34 -4.15
CA HIS A 407 -19.15 17.76 -3.96
C HIS A 407 -19.74 18.07 -2.57
N ASP A 408 -20.65 17.25 -2.09
CA ASP A 408 -21.25 17.40 -0.76
C ASP A 408 -20.20 17.27 0.36
N SER A 409 -19.19 16.43 0.16
CA SER A 409 -18.08 16.25 1.11
C SER A 409 -17.02 17.34 0.97
N TYR A 410 -16.78 17.83 -0.23
CA TYR A 410 -15.77 18.82 -0.59
C TYR A 410 -16.38 19.90 -1.48
N SER A 411 -17.01 20.91 -0.86
CA SER A 411 -17.81 21.93 -1.58
C SER A 411 -17.00 22.80 -2.57
N TYR A 412 -15.67 22.78 -2.50
CA TYR A 412 -14.81 23.44 -3.48
C TYR A 412 -14.63 22.60 -4.77
N LEU A 413 -14.86 21.29 -4.74
CA LEU A 413 -14.84 20.45 -5.92
C LEU A 413 -16.17 20.55 -6.70
N LYS A 414 -16.07 20.69 -8.02
CA LYS A 414 -17.22 20.93 -8.91
C LYS A 414 -17.70 19.64 -9.55
N ALA A 415 -19.00 19.38 -9.43
CA ALA A 415 -19.69 18.19 -9.97
C ALA A 415 -20.22 18.38 -11.41
N GLU A 416 -19.49 19.08 -12.29
CA GLU A 416 -19.89 19.38 -13.68
C GLU A 416 -19.92 18.12 -14.58
#